data_cbb6858000d4c1b49ca3dc916acee47a
#
_entry.id   cbb6858000d4c1b49ca3dc916acee47a
#
_cell.length_a   1.000
_cell.length_b   1.000
_cell.length_c   1.000
_cell.angle_alpha   90.00
_cell.angle_beta   90.00
_cell.angle_gamma   90.00
#
_symmetry.space_group_name_H-M   'P 1'
#
loop_
_entity.id
_entity.type
_entity.pdbx_description
1 polymer ?
#
loop_
_entity_poly.entity_id
_entity_poly.type
_entity_poly.pdbx_seq_one_letter_code
_entity_poly.pdbx_strand_id
1 'polypeptide(L)'
;NTIFVIVADHCAYAAGKSTLPVSGYHIPLWIYSPSVIQPQLITKLTSQIDLAPTILGFLNMSYRSKFFGQDIFRMPEGTERIFLSTYQGLGYLRSGQLVVQLPPKHTEELVPDFKTGASAKTEINDSLYRQAVSYYQLAERIYKSGGYKMSPPGK
;
A
#
# COMPACT_ATOMS: atom_id res chain seq x y z
N ASN A 1 19.44 -0.56 -22.11
CA ASN A 1 18.89 0.12 -20.93
C ASN A 1 17.90 -0.81 -20.23
N THR A 2 18.25 -1.28 -19.03
CA THR A 2 17.42 -2.19 -18.23
C THR A 2 17.20 -1.60 -16.86
N ILE A 3 15.97 -1.70 -16.33
CA ILE A 3 15.65 -1.42 -14.95
C ILE A 3 15.44 -2.77 -14.25
N PHE A 4 16.23 -3.05 -13.23
CA PHE A 4 16.04 -4.20 -12.36
C PHE A 4 15.19 -3.79 -11.16
N VAL A 5 14.16 -4.57 -10.86
CA VAL A 5 13.30 -4.39 -9.72
C VAL A 5 13.36 -5.66 -8.89
N ILE A 6 13.82 -5.53 -7.66
CA ILE A 6 13.99 -6.65 -6.72
C ILE A 6 13.12 -6.34 -5.51
N VAL A 7 12.08 -7.11 -5.32
CA VAL A 7 11.12 -6.95 -4.22
C VAL A 7 10.74 -8.31 -3.65
N ALA A 8 10.55 -8.39 -2.35
CA ALA A 8 10.00 -9.58 -1.74
C ALA A 8 8.51 -9.73 -2.12
N ASP A 9 8.05 -10.96 -2.36
CA ASP A 9 6.66 -11.27 -2.69
C ASP A 9 5.71 -11.05 -1.50
N HIS A 10 6.19 -11.34 -0.28
CA HIS A 10 5.49 -11.12 0.99
C HIS A 10 6.46 -10.91 2.15
N CYS A 11 5.94 -10.53 3.30
CA CYS A 11 6.69 -10.42 4.55
C CYS A 11 6.85 -11.76 5.26
N ALA A 12 7.85 -11.86 6.16
CA ALA A 12 8.17 -13.09 6.88
C ALA A 12 7.07 -13.57 7.86
N TYR A 13 6.16 -12.70 8.29
CA TYR A 13 5.22 -12.93 9.39
C TYR A 13 3.74 -12.76 9.00
N ALA A 14 3.38 -13.01 7.75
CA ALA A 14 2.02 -12.76 7.25
C ALA A 14 0.95 -13.71 7.83
N ALA A 15 1.31 -14.90 8.33
CA ALA A 15 0.35 -15.91 8.74
C ALA A 15 0.12 -15.95 10.26
N GLY A 16 -1.15 -16.04 10.68
CA GLY A 16 -1.55 -16.51 12.02
C GLY A 16 -1.54 -15.48 13.15
N LYS A 17 -1.52 -14.18 12.88
CA LYS A 17 -1.56 -13.14 13.92
C LYS A 17 -2.92 -12.44 13.98
N SER A 18 -3.48 -12.31 15.18
CA SER A 18 -4.72 -11.58 15.45
C SER A 18 -4.55 -10.06 15.35
N THR A 19 -3.35 -9.54 15.49
CA THR A 19 -2.99 -8.14 15.32
C THR A 19 -2.14 -7.93 14.09
N LEU A 20 -2.16 -6.73 13.52
CA LEU A 20 -1.38 -6.32 12.37
C LEU A 20 -0.07 -5.62 12.83
N PRO A 21 1.01 -6.35 13.16
CA PRO A 21 2.28 -5.74 13.54
C PRO A 21 2.94 -5.12 12.32
N VAL A 22 2.87 -3.79 12.17
CA VAL A 22 3.31 -3.08 10.97
C VAL A 22 4.79 -3.36 10.64
N SER A 23 5.65 -3.48 11.66
CA SER A 23 7.06 -3.82 11.47
C SER A 23 7.27 -5.18 10.79
N GLY A 24 6.36 -6.14 11.01
CA GLY A 24 6.41 -7.46 10.39
C GLY A 24 6.04 -7.45 8.89
N TYR A 25 5.44 -6.37 8.40
CA TYR A 25 5.07 -6.21 6.99
C TYR A 25 6.12 -5.46 6.17
N HIS A 26 7.20 -5.02 6.81
CA HIS A 26 8.28 -4.33 6.10
C HIS A 26 9.04 -5.31 5.22
N ILE A 27 9.07 -5.05 3.92
CA ILE A 27 9.79 -5.83 2.91
C ILE A 27 10.81 -4.95 2.21
N PRO A 28 11.95 -5.50 1.79
CA PRO A 28 12.93 -4.77 1.01
C PRO A 28 12.48 -4.58 -0.44
N LEU A 29 12.82 -3.42 -1.01
CA LEU A 29 12.64 -3.10 -2.42
C LEU A 29 13.92 -2.41 -2.92
N TRP A 30 14.49 -2.90 -4.01
CA TRP A 30 15.57 -2.24 -4.75
C TRP A 30 15.14 -2.00 -6.18
N ILE A 31 15.40 -0.78 -6.67
CA ILE A 31 15.25 -0.43 -8.08
C ILE A 31 16.63 -0.01 -8.57
N TYR A 32 17.17 -0.75 -9.52
CA TYR A 32 18.52 -0.57 -10.01
C TYR A 32 18.54 -0.33 -11.51
N SER A 33 19.11 0.81 -11.91
CA SER A 33 19.40 1.16 -13.30
C SER A 33 20.44 2.28 -13.31
N PRO A 34 21.74 1.97 -13.38
CA PRO A 34 22.80 2.96 -13.20
C PRO A 34 22.81 4.07 -14.27
N SER A 35 22.19 3.82 -15.42
CA SER A 35 22.06 4.82 -16.49
C SER A 35 20.89 5.80 -16.29
N VAL A 36 19.97 5.52 -15.38
CA VAL A 36 18.71 6.28 -15.21
C VAL A 36 18.51 6.74 -13.77
N ILE A 37 18.97 5.95 -12.79
CA ILE A 37 18.66 6.15 -11.38
C ILE A 37 19.94 6.41 -10.60
N GLN A 38 19.99 7.55 -9.90
CA GLN A 38 21.06 7.84 -8.96
C GLN A 38 20.81 7.09 -7.63
N PRO A 39 21.87 6.57 -6.98
CA PRO A 39 21.74 5.90 -5.69
C PRO A 39 21.13 6.82 -4.63
N GLN A 40 20.04 6.39 -3.99
CA GLN A 40 19.39 7.09 -2.91
C GLN A 40 18.61 6.12 -2.02
N LEU A 41 18.46 6.48 -0.75
CA LEU A 41 17.58 5.78 0.17
C LEU A 41 16.22 6.47 0.22
N ILE A 42 15.16 5.72 -0.07
CA ILE A 42 13.78 6.20 0.06
C ILE A 42 13.25 5.78 1.42
N THR A 43 12.95 6.75 2.28
CA THR A 43 12.36 6.54 3.61
C THR A 43 10.85 6.79 3.64
N LYS A 44 10.30 7.24 2.53
CA LYS A 44 8.86 7.48 2.36
C LYS A 44 8.08 6.16 2.51
N LEU A 45 6.96 6.23 3.24
CA LEU A 45 6.09 5.08 3.43
C LEU A 45 5.47 4.65 2.09
N THR A 46 5.71 3.42 1.68
CA THR A 46 5.29 2.88 0.37
C THR A 46 4.75 1.47 0.48
N SER A 47 4.00 1.06 -0.51
CA SER A 47 3.39 -0.27 -0.61
C SER A 47 3.74 -0.94 -1.93
N GLN A 48 3.64 -2.26 -2.02
CA GLN A 48 3.89 -3.00 -3.28
C GLN A 48 3.01 -2.51 -4.44
N ILE A 49 1.81 -2.02 -4.17
CA ILE A 49 0.92 -1.50 -5.21
C ILE A 49 1.45 -0.21 -5.86
N ASP A 50 2.38 0.49 -5.21
CA ASP A 50 3.02 1.71 -5.72
C ASP A 50 4.12 1.41 -6.74
N LEU A 51 4.55 0.15 -6.84
CA LEU A 51 5.64 -0.25 -7.71
C LEU A 51 5.32 -0.06 -9.19
N ALA A 52 4.17 -0.52 -9.65
CA ALA A 52 3.80 -0.44 -11.07
C ALA A 52 3.74 1.03 -11.57
N PRO A 53 3.01 1.95 -10.92
CA PRO A 53 3.02 3.36 -11.33
C PRO A 53 4.41 4.01 -11.24
N THR A 54 5.25 3.61 -10.28
CA THR A 54 6.62 4.11 -10.14
C THR A 54 7.49 3.70 -11.32
N ILE A 55 7.46 2.43 -11.73
CA ILE A 55 8.23 1.95 -12.88
C ILE A 55 7.75 2.59 -14.18
N LEU A 56 6.44 2.74 -14.37
CA LEU A 56 5.89 3.43 -15.53
C LEU A 56 6.31 4.91 -15.56
N GLY A 57 6.44 5.55 -14.39
CA GLY A 57 7.00 6.89 -14.25
C GLY A 57 8.46 6.98 -14.68
N PHE A 58 9.32 6.04 -14.28
CA PHE A 58 10.71 5.96 -14.74
C PHE A 58 10.84 5.74 -16.25
N LEU A 59 9.93 4.97 -16.82
CA LEU A 59 9.88 4.71 -18.26
C LEU A 59 9.28 5.88 -19.05
N ASN A 60 8.88 6.96 -18.36
CA ASN A 60 8.22 8.13 -18.94
C ASN A 60 7.02 7.76 -19.83
N MET A 61 6.25 6.76 -19.40
CA MET A 61 5.09 6.26 -20.13
C MET A 61 3.84 7.06 -19.78
N SER A 62 3.06 7.44 -20.79
CA SER A 62 1.71 7.96 -20.63
C SER A 62 0.71 6.80 -20.67
N TYR A 63 -0.13 6.69 -19.65
CA TYR A 63 -1.08 5.59 -19.56
C TYR A 63 -2.38 5.99 -18.85
N ARG A 64 -3.46 5.28 -19.15
CA ARG A 64 -4.67 5.30 -18.32
C ARG A 64 -4.58 4.21 -17.29
N SER A 65 -4.88 4.53 -16.05
CA SER A 65 -4.71 3.61 -14.94
C SER A 65 -5.97 3.51 -14.08
N LYS A 66 -6.17 2.31 -13.52
CA LYS A 66 -7.09 2.02 -12.40
C LYS A 66 -6.30 1.56 -11.17
N PHE A 67 -5.02 1.89 -11.10
CA PHE A 67 -4.17 1.56 -9.96
C PHE A 67 -4.64 2.27 -8.70
N PHE A 68 -4.61 1.58 -7.59
CA PHE A 68 -4.70 2.19 -6.26
C PHE A 68 -3.35 2.71 -5.79
N GLY A 69 -2.26 2.22 -6.37
CA GLY A 69 -0.90 2.68 -6.09
C GLY A 69 -0.60 4.05 -6.69
N GLN A 70 0.45 4.67 -6.19
CA GLN A 70 0.96 5.98 -6.61
C GLN A 70 2.43 5.86 -7.02
N ASP A 71 2.88 6.74 -7.91
CA ASP A 71 4.31 6.88 -8.20
C ASP A 71 5.03 7.44 -6.96
N ILE A 72 5.95 6.68 -6.39
CA ILE A 72 6.67 6.99 -5.16
C ILE A 72 7.40 8.33 -5.24
N PHE A 73 7.92 8.68 -6.42
CA PHE A 73 8.69 9.90 -6.63
C PHE A 73 7.83 11.13 -6.92
N ARG A 74 6.59 10.92 -7.38
CA ARG A 74 5.64 12.00 -7.70
C ARG A 74 4.51 12.15 -6.69
N MET A 75 4.36 11.19 -5.82
CA MET A 75 3.37 11.21 -4.75
C MET A 75 3.61 12.41 -3.81
N PRO A 76 2.62 13.29 -3.61
CA PRO A 76 2.73 14.40 -2.67
C PRO A 76 3.00 13.91 -1.24
N GLU A 77 3.78 14.65 -0.49
CA GLU A 77 4.03 14.38 0.93
C GLU A 77 2.71 14.38 1.73
N GLY A 78 2.57 13.46 2.66
CA GLY A 78 1.36 13.29 3.48
C GLY A 78 0.22 12.54 2.79
N THR A 79 0.42 12.07 1.54
CA THR A 79 -0.56 11.23 0.83
C THR A 79 -0.20 9.75 0.85
N GLU A 80 0.89 9.40 1.52
CA GLU A 80 1.35 8.03 1.71
C GLU A 80 0.28 7.21 2.43
N ARG A 81 0.07 5.99 1.93
CA ARG A 81 -0.86 5.03 2.53
C ARG A 81 -0.43 3.60 2.28
N ILE A 82 -0.76 2.72 3.22
CA ILE A 82 -0.51 1.29 3.11
C ILE A 82 -1.79 0.52 3.36
N PHE A 83 -1.97 -0.54 2.60
CA PHE A 83 -2.99 -1.55 2.82
C PHE A 83 -2.31 -2.81 3.35
N LEU A 84 -2.80 -3.29 4.48
CA LEU A 84 -2.30 -4.49 5.15
C LEU A 84 -3.44 -5.49 5.27
N SER A 85 -3.12 -6.78 5.21
CA SER A 85 -4.11 -7.81 5.46
C SER A 85 -3.48 -9.01 6.17
N THR A 86 -4.27 -9.61 7.03
CA THR A 86 -4.04 -10.95 7.55
C THR A 86 -5.19 -11.85 7.10
N TYR A 87 -5.13 -13.12 7.49
CA TYR A 87 -6.25 -14.04 7.30
C TYR A 87 -7.58 -13.53 7.89
N GLN A 88 -7.53 -12.72 8.96
CA GLN A 88 -8.72 -12.27 9.70
C GLN A 88 -8.91 -10.76 9.73
N GLY A 89 -7.96 -9.98 9.26
CA GLY A 89 -8.01 -8.53 9.44
C GLY A 89 -7.54 -7.74 8.22
N LEU A 90 -8.17 -6.58 8.05
CA LEU A 90 -7.79 -5.58 7.07
C LEU A 90 -7.23 -4.35 7.79
N GLY A 91 -6.08 -3.85 7.34
CA GLY A 91 -5.43 -2.66 7.88
C GLY A 91 -5.30 -1.57 6.83
N TYR A 92 -5.54 -0.34 7.25
CA TYR A 92 -5.28 0.85 6.46
C TYR A 92 -4.46 1.83 7.29
N LEU A 93 -3.22 2.07 6.84
CA LEU A 93 -2.28 2.97 7.51
C LEU A 93 -2.11 4.24 6.69
N ARG A 94 -2.31 5.38 7.33
CA ARG A 94 -2.06 6.71 6.77
C ARG A 94 -1.74 7.70 7.88
N SER A 95 -0.82 8.63 7.61
CA SER A 95 -0.44 9.71 8.56
C SER A 95 -0.09 9.20 9.96
N GLY A 96 0.57 8.03 10.05
CA GLY A 96 0.96 7.42 11.32
C GLY A 96 -0.17 6.72 12.08
N GLN A 97 -1.38 6.67 11.55
CA GLN A 97 -2.54 6.02 12.17
C GLN A 97 -2.97 4.80 11.36
N LEU A 98 -3.24 3.70 12.05
CA LEU A 98 -3.63 2.42 11.48
C LEU A 98 -5.04 2.04 11.91
N VAL A 99 -5.97 2.06 10.97
CA VAL A 99 -7.29 1.46 11.17
C VAL A 99 -7.21 -0.04 10.91
N VAL A 100 -7.67 -0.84 11.85
CA VAL A 100 -7.75 -2.31 11.74
C VAL A 100 -9.21 -2.74 11.84
N GLN A 101 -9.66 -3.48 10.83
CA GLN A 101 -10.99 -4.06 10.79
C GLN A 101 -10.91 -5.58 10.97
N LEU A 102 -11.60 -6.10 11.97
CA LEU A 102 -11.62 -7.52 12.36
C LEU A 102 -13.05 -8.06 12.38
N PRO A 103 -13.27 -9.36 12.10
CA PRO A 103 -14.56 -10.02 12.37
C PRO A 103 -14.82 -10.18 13.87
N PRO A 104 -16.10 -10.22 14.29
CA PRO A 104 -17.29 -9.75 13.61
C PRO A 104 -17.50 -8.23 13.83
N LYS A 105 -17.31 -7.42 12.82
CA LYS A 105 -17.55 -5.95 12.84
C LYS A 105 -16.80 -5.19 13.96
N HIS A 106 -15.60 -5.63 14.29
CA HIS A 106 -14.75 -4.98 15.25
C HIS A 106 -13.75 -4.06 14.52
N THR A 107 -13.64 -2.82 14.98
CA THR A 107 -12.69 -1.83 14.45
C THR A 107 -11.84 -1.28 15.58
N GLU A 108 -10.56 -1.20 15.36
CA GLU A 108 -9.61 -0.55 16.25
C GLU A 108 -8.81 0.49 15.45
N GLU A 109 -8.40 1.55 16.13
CA GLU A 109 -7.40 2.48 15.60
C GLU A 109 -6.16 2.46 16.48
N LEU A 110 -5.01 2.37 15.84
CA LEU A 110 -3.71 2.17 16.47
C LEU A 110 -2.73 3.22 15.96
N VAL A 111 -1.80 3.60 16.81
CA VAL A 111 -0.60 4.36 16.45
C VAL A 111 0.59 3.39 16.52
N PRO A 112 1.09 2.90 15.38
CA PRO A 112 2.19 1.95 15.35
C PRO A 112 3.55 2.65 15.58
N ASP A 113 4.39 2.00 16.34
CA ASP A 113 5.82 2.31 16.43
C ASP A 113 6.60 1.40 15.48
N PHE A 114 7.12 1.98 14.42
CA PHE A 114 7.87 1.24 13.40
C PHE A 114 9.22 0.71 13.89
N LYS A 115 9.76 1.24 15.00
CA LYS A 115 11.04 0.80 15.57
C LYS A 115 10.86 -0.43 16.44
N THR A 116 9.89 -0.40 17.32
CA THR A 116 9.63 -1.48 18.26
C THR A 116 8.65 -2.52 17.76
N GLY A 117 7.81 -2.16 16.79
CA GLY A 117 6.70 -2.98 16.30
C GLY A 117 5.48 -2.98 17.22
N ALA A 118 5.54 -2.24 18.34
CA ALA A 118 4.40 -2.06 19.23
C ALA A 118 3.35 -1.13 18.60
N SER A 119 2.13 -1.18 19.11
CA SER A 119 1.07 -0.25 18.70
C SER A 119 0.27 0.17 19.92
N ALA A 120 0.00 1.46 20.04
CA ALA A 120 -0.87 2.02 21.06
C ALA A 120 -2.29 2.22 20.49
N LYS A 121 -3.31 1.88 21.28
CA LYS A 121 -4.70 2.17 20.90
C LYS A 121 -4.99 3.65 21.01
N THR A 122 -5.80 4.16 20.07
CA THR A 122 -6.30 5.53 20.09
C THR A 122 -7.79 5.56 19.76
N GLU A 123 -8.38 6.74 19.86
CA GLU A 123 -9.77 6.95 19.45
C GLU A 123 -9.92 6.84 17.93
N ILE A 124 -11.08 6.34 17.49
CA ILE A 124 -11.32 6.13 16.07
C ILE A 124 -11.52 7.48 15.37
N ASN A 125 -10.69 7.76 14.39
CA ASN A 125 -10.84 8.87 13.48
C ASN A 125 -11.83 8.51 12.36
N ASP A 126 -13.03 9.04 12.41
CA ASP A 126 -14.09 8.77 11.45
C ASP A 126 -13.67 8.98 9.99
N SER A 127 -12.85 9.99 9.72
CA SER A 127 -12.38 10.27 8.37
C SER A 127 -11.47 9.16 7.86
N LEU A 128 -10.53 8.72 8.69
CA LEU A 128 -9.60 7.64 8.35
C LEU A 128 -10.32 6.29 8.19
N TYR A 129 -11.26 6.01 9.10
CA TYR A 129 -12.12 4.83 9.04
C TYR A 129 -12.91 4.79 7.72
N ARG A 130 -13.58 5.89 7.35
CA ARG A 130 -14.34 5.98 6.09
C ARG A 130 -13.44 5.80 4.86
N GLN A 131 -12.22 6.32 4.88
CA GLN A 131 -11.25 6.09 3.81
C GLN A 131 -10.90 4.62 3.70
N ALA A 132 -10.58 3.94 4.81
CA ALA A 132 -10.30 2.51 4.84
C ALA A 132 -11.45 1.70 4.22
N VAL A 133 -12.67 1.91 4.70
CA VAL A 133 -13.87 1.23 4.19
C VAL A 133 -14.07 1.49 2.69
N SER A 134 -13.94 2.75 2.27
CA SER A 134 -14.13 3.13 0.86
C SER A 134 -13.15 2.45 -0.08
N TYR A 135 -11.87 2.37 0.29
CA TYR A 135 -10.87 1.69 -0.52
C TYR A 135 -11.15 0.20 -0.68
N TYR A 136 -11.41 -0.51 0.42
CA TYR A 136 -11.68 -1.95 0.36
C TYR A 136 -12.98 -2.27 -0.39
N GLN A 137 -14.05 -1.51 -0.15
CA GLN A 137 -15.31 -1.68 -0.87
C GLN A 137 -15.17 -1.35 -2.36
N LEU A 138 -14.43 -0.30 -2.70
CA LEU A 138 -14.19 0.07 -4.10
C LEU A 138 -13.37 -1.01 -4.81
N ALA A 139 -12.31 -1.53 -4.18
CA ALA A 139 -11.52 -2.62 -4.72
C ALA A 139 -12.36 -3.88 -4.98
N GLU A 140 -13.17 -4.29 -4.01
CA GLU A 140 -14.09 -5.41 -4.14
C GLU A 140 -15.09 -5.19 -5.28
N ARG A 141 -15.71 -4.01 -5.34
CA ARG A 141 -16.67 -3.65 -6.39
C ARG A 141 -16.04 -3.71 -7.79
N ILE A 142 -14.86 -3.11 -7.94
CA ILE A 142 -14.13 -3.11 -9.22
C ILE A 142 -13.78 -4.55 -9.61
N TYR A 143 -13.35 -5.38 -8.68
CA TYR A 143 -13.03 -6.77 -8.93
C TYR A 143 -14.28 -7.57 -9.35
N LYS A 144 -15.36 -7.53 -8.57
CA LYS A 144 -16.60 -8.27 -8.84
C LYS A 144 -17.29 -7.86 -10.15
N SER A 145 -17.24 -6.57 -10.49
CA SER A 145 -17.85 -6.06 -11.73
C SER A 145 -16.96 -6.25 -12.97
N GLY A 146 -15.72 -6.75 -12.81
CA GLY A 146 -14.75 -6.74 -13.92
C GLY A 146 -14.28 -5.34 -14.31
N GLY A 147 -14.56 -4.33 -13.47
CA GLY A 147 -14.23 -2.94 -13.73
C GLY A 147 -12.74 -2.64 -13.84
N TYR A 148 -11.87 -3.57 -13.41
CA TYR A 148 -10.42 -3.50 -13.61
C TYR A 148 -10.00 -3.70 -15.07
N LYS A 149 -10.84 -4.34 -15.88
CA LYS A 149 -10.55 -4.55 -17.30
C LYS A 149 -10.57 -3.22 -18.04
N MET A 150 -9.58 -3.01 -18.89
CA MET A 150 -9.59 -1.88 -19.82
C MET A 150 -10.51 -2.20 -20.99
N SER A 151 -11.41 -1.28 -21.34
CA SER A 151 -12.10 -1.38 -22.61
C SER A 151 -11.06 -1.29 -23.75
N PRO A 152 -11.12 -2.13 -24.77
CA PRO A 152 -10.26 -1.94 -25.94
C PRO A 152 -10.44 -0.50 -26.44
N PRO A 153 -9.40 0.14 -26.97
CA PRO A 153 -9.54 1.43 -27.63
C PRO A 153 -10.64 1.28 -28.68
N GLY A 154 -11.62 2.17 -28.64
CA GLY A 154 -12.73 2.14 -29.59
C GLY A 154 -12.18 2.06 -31.02
N LYS A 155 -12.78 1.16 -31.81
CA LYS A 155 -12.57 1.09 -33.27
C LYS A 155 -13.07 2.34 -33.91
#